data_0d7fccf4ce569445fb8909d73a458124
#
_entry.id   0d7fccf4ce569445fb8909d73a458124
#
_cell.length_a   1.000
_cell.length_b   1.000
_cell.length_c   1.000
_cell.angle_alpha   90.00
_cell.angle_beta   90.00
_cell.angle_gamma   90.00
#
_symmetry.space_group_name_H-M   'P 1'
#
loop_
_entity.id
_entity.type
_entity.pdbx_description
1 polymer ?
#
loop_
_entity_poly.entity_id
_entity_poly.type
_entity_poly.pdbx_seq_one_letter_code
_entity_poly.pdbx_strand_id
1 'polypeptide(L)'
;MMNTKLYNFLIEAKKQTYANENVKKQLSSRNGSHDYEYSSNNMIYHDTYFGGTNFMGEEVVYEENDTPIWGMNYYGVTLDQTLSEEAVDKALRPALMQVGSDETIPVRGPKEYVNGEYKYSFKVVGDLEYFEGEETIYKTDKKVYVLKCHGGIIKR
;
A
#
# COMPACT_ATOMS: atom_id res chain seq x y z
N MET A 1 22.49 5.15 5.05
CA MET A 1 21.70 6.33 4.91
C MET A 1 20.24 6.02 5.10
N MET A 2 19.51 6.93 5.72
CA MET A 2 18.10 6.73 6.11
C MET A 2 17.23 6.31 4.91
N ASN A 3 17.46 6.90 3.75
CA ASN A 3 16.65 6.66 2.56
C ASN A 3 16.71 5.20 2.07
N THR A 4 17.91 4.62 2.00
CA THR A 4 18.09 3.22 1.58
C THR A 4 17.53 2.23 2.62
N LYS A 5 17.73 2.52 3.91
CA LYS A 5 17.21 1.70 5.01
C LYS A 5 15.68 1.69 5.01
N LEU A 6 15.08 2.86 4.88
CA LEU A 6 13.62 3.02 4.78
C LEU A 6 13.08 2.34 3.54
N TYR A 7 13.73 2.50 2.39
CA TYR A 7 13.36 1.89 1.12
C TYR A 7 13.25 0.35 1.25
N ASN A 8 14.30 -0.27 1.77
CA ASN A 8 14.33 -1.74 1.95
C ASN A 8 13.31 -2.21 2.99
N PHE A 9 13.17 -1.46 4.08
CA PHE A 9 12.18 -1.78 5.11
C PHE A 9 10.75 -1.72 4.57
N LEU A 10 10.40 -0.74 3.73
CA LEU A 10 9.07 -0.65 3.14
C LEU A 10 8.77 -1.86 2.23
N ILE A 11 9.75 -2.33 1.46
CA ILE A 11 9.57 -3.54 0.63
C ILE A 11 9.21 -4.74 1.51
N GLU A 12 9.98 -4.97 2.58
CA GLU A 12 9.72 -6.07 3.52
C GLU A 12 8.35 -5.93 4.17
N ALA A 13 8.07 -4.76 4.74
CA ALA A 13 6.85 -4.50 5.49
C ALA A 13 5.60 -4.74 4.64
N LYS A 14 5.60 -4.28 3.40
CA LYS A 14 4.45 -4.46 2.51
C LYS A 14 4.20 -5.92 2.16
N LYS A 15 5.26 -6.70 1.94
CA LYS A 15 5.16 -8.15 1.68
C LYS A 15 4.73 -8.94 2.92
N GLN A 16 4.89 -8.39 4.11
CA GLN A 16 4.55 -9.04 5.37
C GLN A 16 3.23 -8.53 5.97
N THR A 17 2.49 -7.71 5.26
CA THR A 17 1.22 -7.14 5.71
C THR A 17 0.12 -7.32 4.67
N TYR A 18 -0.62 -6.28 4.30
CA TYR A 18 -1.81 -6.38 3.46
C TYR A 18 -1.59 -7.12 2.13
N ALA A 19 -0.46 -6.94 1.47
CA ALA A 19 -0.17 -7.57 0.17
C ALA A 19 -0.17 -9.10 0.25
N ASN A 20 0.17 -9.65 1.41
CA ASN A 20 0.21 -11.09 1.66
C ASN A 20 -1.11 -11.57 2.28
N GLU A 21 -1.89 -12.32 1.51
CA GLU A 21 -3.20 -12.84 1.95
C GLU A 21 -3.13 -13.81 3.14
N ASN A 22 -1.93 -14.39 3.40
CA ASN A 22 -1.72 -15.32 4.50
C ASN A 22 -1.39 -14.66 5.84
N VAL A 23 -1.18 -13.33 5.85
CA VAL A 23 -0.88 -12.57 7.06
C VAL A 23 -2.18 -12.14 7.74
N LYS A 24 -2.25 -12.36 9.06
CA LYS A 24 -3.41 -11.99 9.85
C LYS A 24 -3.36 -10.53 10.28
N LYS A 25 -4.53 -9.89 10.31
CA LYS A 25 -4.71 -8.56 10.87
C LYS A 25 -4.44 -8.55 12.38
N GLN A 26 -3.99 -7.42 12.88
CA GLN A 26 -3.93 -7.12 14.31
C GLN A 26 -5.31 -6.73 14.85
N LEU A 27 -5.41 -6.53 16.15
CA LEU A 27 -6.60 -5.93 16.76
C LEU A 27 -6.79 -4.50 16.23
N SER A 28 -8.04 -4.10 16.01
CA SER A 28 -8.36 -2.75 15.54
C SER A 28 -7.82 -1.69 16.50
N SER A 29 -7.05 -0.74 15.99
CA SER A 29 -6.53 0.39 16.76
C SER A 29 -7.58 1.50 16.95
N ARG A 30 -8.56 1.56 16.07
CA ARG A 30 -9.71 2.47 16.11
C ARG A 30 -10.99 1.75 15.74
N ASN A 31 -12.13 2.29 16.14
CA ASN A 31 -13.43 1.68 15.85
C ASN A 31 -13.60 1.46 14.34
N GLY A 32 -13.78 0.20 13.93
CA GLY A 32 -13.98 -0.21 12.55
C GLY A 32 -12.71 -0.30 11.71
N SER A 33 -11.54 -0.08 12.28
CA SER A 33 -10.29 -0.18 11.52
C SER A 33 -9.83 -1.62 11.30
N HIS A 34 -9.11 -1.81 10.19
CA HIS A 34 -8.33 -3.00 9.89
C HIS A 34 -6.86 -2.63 10.02
N ASP A 35 -6.10 -3.39 10.79
CA ASP A 35 -4.73 -3.04 11.16
C ASP A 35 -3.75 -4.16 10.83
N TYR A 36 -2.60 -3.78 10.26
CA TYR A 36 -1.44 -4.64 10.07
C TYR A 36 -0.22 -3.98 10.69
N GLU A 37 0.67 -4.78 11.25
CA GLU A 37 1.91 -4.29 11.83
C GLU A 37 3.07 -5.22 11.47
N TYR A 38 4.24 -4.64 11.18
CA TYR A 38 5.47 -5.35 10.93
C TYR A 38 6.64 -4.62 11.57
N SER A 39 7.53 -5.37 12.22
CA SER A 39 8.70 -4.81 12.91
C SER A 39 9.98 -5.50 12.46
N SER A 40 11.01 -4.74 12.15
CA SER A 40 12.34 -5.21 11.81
C SER A 40 13.36 -4.07 11.96
N ASN A 41 14.59 -4.39 12.39
CA ASN A 41 15.70 -3.43 12.42
C ASN A 41 15.38 -2.10 13.14
N ASN A 42 14.71 -2.18 14.30
CA ASN A 42 14.30 -1.02 15.10
C ASN A 42 13.32 -0.08 14.39
N MET A 43 12.65 -0.56 13.35
CA MET A 43 11.55 0.13 12.71
C MET A 43 10.26 -0.66 12.84
N ILE A 44 9.16 0.06 12.94
CA ILE A 44 7.80 -0.49 13.01
C ILE A 44 6.98 0.13 11.89
N TYR A 45 6.32 -0.72 11.11
CA TYR A 45 5.36 -0.31 10.09
C TYR A 45 3.95 -0.63 10.59
N HIS A 46 3.06 0.34 10.51
CA HIS A 46 1.65 0.16 10.87
C HIS A 46 0.77 0.67 9.74
N ASP A 47 -0.09 -0.21 9.22
CA ASP A 47 -1.11 0.13 8.23
C ASP A 47 -2.48 0.05 8.91
N THR A 48 -3.24 1.13 8.83
CA THR A 48 -4.61 1.21 9.38
C THR A 48 -5.55 1.68 8.28
N TYR A 49 -6.60 0.90 8.00
CA TYR A 49 -7.60 1.31 7.00
C TYR A 49 -9.02 0.98 7.41
N PHE A 50 -9.97 1.64 6.75
CA PHE A 50 -11.43 1.52 6.95
C PHE A 50 -12.08 1.24 5.61
N GLY A 51 -13.10 0.37 5.61
CA GLY A 51 -13.88 0.07 4.42
C GLY A 51 -13.47 -1.21 3.71
N GLY A 52 -14.01 -1.43 2.54
CA GLY A 52 -13.81 -2.62 1.71
C GLY A 52 -13.68 -2.28 0.24
N THR A 53 -14.80 -2.21 -0.51
CA THR A 53 -14.78 -1.83 -1.94
C THR A 53 -14.41 -0.36 -2.14
N ASN A 54 -14.79 0.49 -1.19
CA ASN A 54 -14.28 1.85 -1.06
C ASN A 54 -13.60 1.93 0.31
N PHE A 55 -12.38 2.41 0.35
CA PHE A 55 -11.61 2.39 1.58
C PHE A 55 -10.66 3.58 1.68
N MET A 56 -10.31 3.91 2.91
CA MET A 56 -9.29 4.90 3.20
C MET A 56 -8.36 4.40 4.29
N GLY A 57 -7.13 4.86 4.29
CA GLY A 57 -6.21 4.48 5.34
C GLY A 57 -4.91 5.27 5.35
N GLU A 58 -4.05 4.85 6.24
CA GLU A 58 -2.72 5.43 6.39
C GLU A 58 -1.71 4.37 6.79
N GLU A 59 -0.50 4.53 6.30
CA GLU A 59 0.67 3.77 6.70
C GLU A 59 1.63 4.71 7.42
N VAL A 60 2.17 4.28 8.54
CA VAL A 60 3.17 5.06 9.29
C VAL A 60 4.34 4.15 9.63
N VAL A 61 5.54 4.66 9.41
CA VAL A 61 6.78 4.02 9.86
C VAL A 61 7.30 4.79 11.07
N TYR A 62 7.55 4.03 12.14
CA TYR A 62 8.12 4.54 13.38
C TYR A 62 9.56 4.06 13.52
N GLU A 63 10.37 4.85 14.16
CA GLU A 63 11.70 4.52 14.62
C GLU A 63 11.71 4.52 16.16
N GLU A 64 12.86 4.33 16.77
CA GLU A 64 12.99 4.23 18.23
C GLU A 64 12.10 5.20 19.01
N ASN A 65 11.55 4.71 20.15
CA ASN A 65 10.67 5.46 21.05
C ASN A 65 9.36 5.93 20.37
N ASP A 66 8.84 5.11 19.44
CA ASP A 66 7.59 5.40 18.73
C ASP A 66 7.59 6.74 18.00
N THR A 67 8.77 7.14 17.49
CA THR A 67 8.91 8.37 16.72
C THR A 67 8.48 8.14 15.27
N PRO A 68 7.40 8.76 14.78
CA PRO A 68 7.00 8.61 13.39
C PRO A 68 7.99 9.35 12.48
N ILE A 69 8.49 8.65 11.46
CA ILE A 69 9.50 9.17 10.53
C ILE A 69 9.01 9.26 9.09
N TRP A 70 7.98 8.52 8.73
CA TRP A 70 7.43 8.48 7.38
C TRP A 70 5.97 8.09 7.41
N GLY A 71 5.19 8.57 6.45
CA GLY A 71 3.80 8.14 6.33
C GLY A 71 3.22 8.33 4.95
N MET A 72 2.11 7.63 4.70
CA MET A 72 1.33 7.70 3.47
C MET A 72 -0.16 7.62 3.80
N ASN A 73 -0.95 8.50 3.18
CA ASN A 73 -2.41 8.40 3.19
C ASN A 73 -2.89 7.86 1.85
N TYR A 74 -4.01 7.13 1.85
CA TYR A 74 -4.59 6.62 0.62
C TYR A 74 -6.11 6.55 0.69
N TYR A 75 -6.73 6.62 -0.49
CA TYR A 75 -8.16 6.38 -0.69
C TYR A 75 -8.36 5.60 -1.98
N GLY A 76 -9.06 4.47 -1.90
CA GLY A 76 -9.33 3.60 -3.03
C GLY A 76 -10.81 3.41 -3.29
N VAL A 77 -11.18 3.27 -4.56
CA VAL A 77 -12.56 3.09 -5.01
C VAL A 77 -12.65 1.96 -6.02
N THR A 78 -13.57 1.02 -5.79
CA THR A 78 -13.98 0.04 -6.80
C THR A 78 -15.07 0.68 -7.65
N LEU A 79 -14.73 0.91 -8.93
CA LEU A 79 -15.62 1.60 -9.88
C LEU A 79 -16.70 0.68 -10.47
N ASP A 80 -16.42 -0.61 -10.56
CA ASP A 80 -17.35 -1.61 -11.07
C ASP A 80 -18.11 -2.24 -9.89
N GLN A 81 -19.37 -1.87 -9.74
CA GLN A 81 -20.23 -2.31 -8.63
C GLN A 81 -20.56 -3.81 -8.67
N THR A 82 -20.27 -4.51 -9.77
CA THR A 82 -20.45 -5.95 -9.87
C THR A 82 -19.29 -6.74 -9.25
N LEU A 83 -18.15 -6.07 -8.97
CA LEU A 83 -16.99 -6.71 -8.36
C LEU A 83 -17.11 -6.68 -6.82
N SER A 84 -16.91 -7.85 -6.21
CA SER A 84 -16.82 -7.97 -4.76
C SER A 84 -15.45 -7.50 -4.27
N GLU A 85 -15.35 -7.22 -2.97
CA GLU A 85 -14.08 -6.94 -2.31
C GLU A 85 -13.06 -8.06 -2.56
N GLU A 86 -13.48 -9.32 -2.46
CA GLU A 86 -12.62 -10.48 -2.73
C GLU A 86 -12.08 -10.49 -4.17
N ALA A 87 -12.91 -10.14 -5.16
CA ALA A 87 -12.47 -10.08 -6.55
C ALA A 87 -11.42 -8.99 -6.77
N VAL A 88 -11.59 -7.83 -6.13
CA VAL A 88 -10.62 -6.73 -6.17
C VAL A 88 -9.31 -7.14 -5.49
N ASP A 89 -9.40 -7.77 -4.33
CA ASP A 89 -8.22 -8.25 -3.58
C ASP A 89 -7.41 -9.26 -4.40
N LYS A 90 -8.07 -10.18 -5.09
CA LYS A 90 -7.41 -11.15 -5.97
C LYS A 90 -6.66 -10.50 -7.14
N ALA A 91 -7.13 -9.36 -7.61
CA ALA A 91 -6.45 -8.59 -8.66
C ALA A 91 -5.32 -7.71 -8.08
N LEU A 92 -5.53 -7.12 -6.91
CA LEU A 92 -4.65 -6.14 -6.30
C LEU A 92 -3.45 -6.76 -5.56
N ARG A 93 -3.69 -7.72 -4.68
CA ARG A 93 -2.65 -8.28 -3.81
C ARG A 93 -1.46 -8.88 -4.56
N PRO A 94 -1.64 -9.67 -5.64
CA PRO A 94 -0.49 -10.16 -6.40
C PRO A 94 0.38 -9.05 -7.00
N ALA A 95 -0.23 -7.95 -7.43
CA ALA A 95 0.51 -6.78 -7.92
C ALA A 95 1.30 -6.11 -6.78
N LEU A 96 0.70 -5.95 -5.60
CA LEU A 96 1.37 -5.36 -4.45
C LEU A 96 2.53 -6.22 -3.94
N MET A 97 2.45 -7.55 -4.09
CA MET A 97 3.58 -8.45 -3.78
C MET A 97 4.79 -8.24 -4.69
N GLN A 98 4.62 -7.56 -5.81
CA GLN A 98 5.71 -7.20 -6.73
C GLN A 98 6.38 -5.87 -6.34
N VAL A 99 6.07 -5.29 -5.20
CA VAL A 99 6.72 -4.08 -4.70
C VAL A 99 8.24 -4.25 -4.70
N GLY A 100 8.97 -3.27 -5.23
CA GLY A 100 10.42 -3.32 -5.33
C GLY A 100 10.96 -4.14 -6.50
N SER A 101 10.12 -4.68 -7.38
CA SER A 101 10.55 -5.46 -8.56
C SER A 101 11.04 -4.58 -9.72
N ASP A 102 10.77 -3.30 -9.69
CA ASP A 102 11.26 -2.32 -10.66
C ASP A 102 11.77 -1.06 -9.93
N GLU A 103 12.08 0.00 -10.67
CA GLU A 103 12.62 1.26 -10.12
C GLU A 103 11.58 2.14 -9.41
N THR A 104 10.31 1.75 -9.42
CA THR A 104 9.24 2.50 -8.75
C THR A 104 9.48 2.53 -7.24
N ILE A 105 9.31 3.69 -6.61
CA ILE A 105 9.43 3.79 -5.15
C ILE A 105 8.46 2.81 -4.46
N PRO A 106 8.87 2.14 -3.37
CA PRO A 106 8.13 1.01 -2.81
C PRO A 106 6.95 1.43 -1.92
N VAL A 107 6.11 2.32 -2.42
CA VAL A 107 4.93 2.80 -1.66
C VAL A 107 3.65 2.04 -2.01
N ARG A 108 3.59 1.47 -3.24
CA ARG A 108 2.53 0.56 -3.69
C ARG A 108 3.18 -0.54 -4.55
N GLY A 109 2.50 -1.04 -5.57
CA GLY A 109 3.06 -2.02 -6.48
C GLY A 109 4.05 -1.45 -7.51
N PRO A 110 4.42 -2.26 -8.51
CA PRO A 110 5.30 -1.83 -9.60
C PRO A 110 4.56 -0.93 -10.59
N LYS A 111 5.28 -0.41 -11.56
CA LYS A 111 4.71 0.39 -12.63
C LYS A 111 3.58 -0.31 -13.38
N GLU A 112 3.75 -1.59 -13.70
CA GLU A 112 2.74 -2.42 -14.35
C GLU A 112 2.82 -3.88 -13.89
N TYR A 113 1.67 -4.53 -13.81
CA TYR A 113 1.58 -5.96 -13.53
C TYR A 113 0.31 -6.53 -14.18
N VAL A 114 0.48 -7.59 -14.97
CA VAL A 114 -0.64 -8.27 -15.64
C VAL A 114 -0.92 -9.60 -14.96
N ASN A 115 -2.18 -9.82 -14.61
CA ASN A 115 -2.66 -11.04 -13.99
C ASN A 115 -3.97 -11.47 -14.67
N GLY A 116 -3.85 -12.37 -15.67
CA GLY A 116 -5.00 -12.79 -16.46
C GLY A 116 -5.64 -11.62 -17.21
N GLU A 117 -6.92 -11.38 -16.96
CA GLU A 117 -7.67 -10.26 -17.55
C GLU A 117 -7.48 -8.93 -16.83
N TYR A 118 -6.76 -8.91 -15.70
CA TYR A 118 -6.52 -7.71 -14.91
C TYR A 118 -5.15 -7.11 -15.23
N LYS A 119 -5.14 -5.81 -15.45
CA LYS A 119 -3.92 -5.02 -15.60
C LYS A 119 -3.84 -3.97 -14.50
N TYR A 120 -2.84 -4.12 -13.65
CA TYR A 120 -2.49 -3.16 -12.61
C TYR A 120 -1.50 -2.14 -13.15
N SER A 121 -1.66 -0.87 -12.81
CA SER A 121 -0.62 0.14 -13.04
C SER A 121 -0.53 1.13 -11.88
N PHE A 122 0.68 1.62 -11.65
CA PHE A 122 0.94 2.64 -10.63
C PHE A 122 1.81 3.74 -11.23
N LYS A 123 1.30 4.96 -11.18
CA LYS A 123 2.01 6.18 -11.58
C LYS A 123 2.28 7.02 -10.35
N VAL A 124 3.55 7.27 -10.07
CA VAL A 124 3.96 8.04 -8.90
C VAL A 124 4.93 9.14 -9.31
N VAL A 125 4.77 10.31 -8.70
CA VAL A 125 5.62 11.49 -8.89
C VAL A 125 6.28 11.81 -7.56
N GLY A 126 7.58 12.06 -7.58
CA GLY A 126 8.36 12.36 -6.39
C GLY A 126 9.18 11.16 -5.92
N ASP A 127 9.59 11.22 -4.66
CA ASP A 127 10.42 10.21 -4.00
C ASP A 127 9.89 9.91 -2.59
N LEU A 128 10.63 9.16 -1.78
CA LEU A 128 10.19 8.86 -0.42
C LEU A 128 10.10 10.07 0.49
N GLU A 129 10.71 11.18 0.14
CA GLU A 129 10.62 12.41 0.94
C GLU A 129 9.30 13.14 0.73
N TYR A 130 8.80 13.13 -0.52
CA TYR A 130 7.52 13.73 -0.88
C TYR A 130 7.03 13.12 -2.19
N PHE A 131 5.84 12.52 -2.16
CA PHE A 131 5.28 11.88 -3.35
C PHE A 131 3.76 11.96 -3.39
N GLU A 132 3.23 11.80 -4.60
CA GLU A 132 1.82 11.51 -4.85
C GLU A 132 1.71 10.46 -5.96
N GLY A 133 0.70 9.61 -5.90
CA GLY A 133 0.54 8.53 -6.85
C GLY A 133 -0.90 8.15 -7.13
N GLU A 134 -1.09 7.47 -8.25
CA GLU A 134 -2.35 6.92 -8.67
C GLU A 134 -2.18 5.46 -9.11
N GLU A 135 -2.93 4.59 -8.47
CA GLU A 135 -2.96 3.16 -8.74
C GLU A 135 -4.28 2.84 -9.46
N THR A 136 -4.21 2.06 -10.54
CA THR A 136 -5.40 1.67 -11.30
C THR A 136 -5.39 0.19 -11.62
N ILE A 137 -6.59 -0.38 -11.73
CA ILE A 137 -6.78 -1.73 -12.26
C ILE A 137 -7.79 -1.68 -13.40
N TYR A 138 -7.42 -2.26 -14.52
CA TYR A 138 -8.29 -2.51 -15.66
C TYR A 138 -8.63 -3.99 -15.74
N LYS A 139 -9.90 -4.29 -15.99
CA LYS A 139 -10.36 -5.63 -16.35
C LYS A 139 -10.68 -5.60 -17.85
N THR A 140 -9.84 -6.26 -18.65
CA THR A 140 -9.84 -6.12 -20.11
C THR A 140 -9.66 -4.63 -20.46
N ASP A 141 -10.62 -3.95 -21.02
CA ASP A 141 -10.52 -2.53 -21.41
C ASP A 141 -11.25 -1.58 -20.46
N LYS A 142 -11.80 -2.09 -19.37
CA LYS A 142 -12.61 -1.30 -18.44
C LYS A 142 -11.83 -0.99 -17.16
N LYS A 143 -11.73 0.28 -16.80
CA LYS A 143 -11.17 0.70 -15.51
C LYS A 143 -12.15 0.32 -14.39
N VAL A 144 -11.72 -0.57 -13.51
CA VAL A 144 -12.56 -1.13 -12.44
C VAL A 144 -12.19 -0.65 -11.05
N TYR A 145 -10.99 -0.05 -10.89
CA TYR A 145 -10.48 0.37 -9.60
C TYR A 145 -9.52 1.54 -9.76
N VAL A 146 -9.53 2.45 -8.80
CA VAL A 146 -8.56 3.55 -8.69
C VAL A 146 -8.26 3.83 -7.23
N LEU A 147 -6.99 4.10 -6.93
CA LEU A 147 -6.54 4.58 -5.63
C LEU A 147 -5.66 5.81 -5.83
N LYS A 148 -5.83 6.80 -4.98
CA LYS A 148 -4.95 7.96 -4.86
C LYS A 148 -4.17 7.85 -3.55
N CYS A 149 -2.87 8.17 -3.60
CA CYS A 149 -2.04 8.21 -2.39
C CYS A 149 -1.08 9.39 -2.43
N HIS A 150 -0.66 9.80 -1.25
CA HIS A 150 0.38 10.80 -1.07
C HIS A 150 1.05 10.60 0.29
N GLY A 151 2.28 11.05 0.41
CA GLY A 151 3.01 10.90 1.65
C GLY A 151 4.42 11.43 1.58
N GLY A 152 5.20 11.11 2.59
CA GLY A 152 6.59 11.53 2.67
C GLY A 152 7.17 11.42 4.08
N ILE A 153 8.32 12.06 4.25
CA ILE A 153 9.05 12.11 5.52
C ILE A 153 8.31 13.01 6.51
N ILE A 154 8.16 12.50 7.74
CA ILE A 154 7.59 13.27 8.85
C ILE A 154 8.74 13.97 9.58
N LYS A 155 8.65 15.28 9.72
CA LYS A 155 9.62 16.12 10.42
C LYS A 155 8.91 17.02 11.43
N ARG A 156 9.61 17.32 12.51
CA ARG A 156 9.20 18.38 13.45
C ARG A 156 9.87 19.70 13.11
#